data_476558082db9439c71bd9bcca4477460
#
_entry.id   476558082db9439c71bd9bcca4477460
#
_cell.length_a   1.000
_cell.length_b   1.000
_cell.length_c   1.000
_cell.angle_alpha   90.00
_cell.angle_beta   90.00
_cell.angle_gamma   90.00
#
_symmetry.space_group_name_H-M   'P 1'
#
loop_
_entity.id
_entity.type
_entity.pdbx_description
1 polymer ?
#
loop_
_entity_poly.entity_id
_entity_poly.type
_entity_poly.pdbx_seq_one_letter_code
_entity_poly.pdbx_strand_id
1 'polypeptide(L)'
;MKLLLLLLPALLLISCSSGPMAAPAPSYSAGATEARQIRRTGSMTMKSRSLKESSERSIALITSHQGIVHNSSLTEEDFSATFRVPSSSLKPIMAELGEIGKITHQRISQDDVTAQYRDMQAELKNKIALRDRLRILLKKATKVSDALEIEKELAEVQTELDQLSGQLKTLKSQVALSTLSLEIERTRIPGPLGAVTDGSGWLINKLFYLN
;
A
#
# COMPACT_ATOMS: atom_id res chain seq x y z
N MET A 1 10.12 -83.68 -23.12
CA MET A 1 11.02 -84.61 -22.40
C MET A 1 11.34 -83.94 -21.06
N LYS A 2 10.84 -84.63 -19.99
CA LYS A 2 11.36 -84.67 -18.62
C LYS A 2 11.43 -83.35 -17.88
N LEU A 3 10.53 -83.04 -16.95
CA LEU A 3 10.27 -83.69 -15.65
C LEU A 3 11.21 -83.17 -14.57
N LEU A 4 10.64 -82.66 -13.54
CA LEU A 4 10.91 -82.76 -12.11
C LEU A 4 10.86 -81.41 -11.45
N LEU A 5 9.79 -80.93 -10.79
CA LEU A 5 9.33 -81.38 -9.45
C LEU A 5 10.39 -81.16 -8.39
N LEU A 6 10.21 -80.14 -7.58
CA LEU A 6 10.45 -80.23 -6.14
C LEU A 6 9.79 -79.10 -5.37
N LEU A 7 8.81 -79.49 -4.64
CA LEU A 7 8.19 -78.81 -3.49
C LEU A 7 9.23 -78.45 -2.43
N LEU A 8 9.09 -77.35 -1.76
CA LEU A 8 9.19 -77.25 -0.30
C LEU A 8 8.72 -75.90 0.24
N PRO A 9 8.42 -75.75 1.50
CA PRO A 9 7.19 -75.09 1.91
C PRO A 9 7.45 -73.74 2.65
N ALA A 10 6.36 -73.05 2.74
CA ALA A 10 5.94 -72.12 3.77
C ALA A 10 6.89 -71.79 4.91
N LEU A 11 7.21 -70.51 5.09
CA LEU A 11 7.35 -69.99 6.44
C LEU A 11 6.72 -68.57 6.48
N LEU A 12 5.53 -68.55 7.00
CA LEU A 12 4.82 -67.35 7.44
C LEU A 12 5.59 -66.71 8.58
N LEU A 13 6.22 -65.58 8.30
CA LEU A 13 6.60 -64.63 9.35
C LEU A 13 5.67 -63.42 9.26
N ILE A 14 4.61 -63.47 10.05
CA ILE A 14 3.78 -62.34 10.37
C ILE A 14 4.62 -61.43 11.27
N SER A 15 5.27 -60.40 10.67
CA SER A 15 5.89 -59.32 11.40
C SER A 15 4.81 -58.26 11.66
N CYS A 16 4.21 -58.28 12.86
CA CYS A 16 3.44 -57.18 13.39
C CYS A 16 4.38 -55.99 13.63
N SER A 17 4.48 -55.10 12.65
CA SER A 17 5.06 -53.76 12.83
C SER A 17 3.97 -52.86 13.38
N SER A 18 3.91 -52.76 14.72
CA SER A 18 3.18 -51.67 15.40
C SER A 18 3.96 -50.36 15.19
N GLY A 19 3.68 -49.68 14.06
CA GLY A 19 4.14 -48.33 13.84
C GLY A 19 3.52 -47.39 14.88
N PRO A 20 4.29 -46.42 15.40
CA PRO A 20 3.73 -45.41 16.31
C PRO A 20 2.61 -44.66 15.58
N MET A 21 1.43 -44.69 16.19
CA MET A 21 0.24 -43.96 15.75
C MET A 21 0.62 -42.47 15.78
N ALA A 22 0.93 -41.87 14.59
CA ALA A 22 1.15 -40.44 14.44
C ALA A 22 -0.16 -39.76 14.89
N ALA A 23 -0.07 -38.98 15.97
CA ALA A 23 -1.14 -38.09 16.38
C ALA A 23 -1.52 -37.20 15.18
N PRO A 24 -2.83 -37.03 14.90
CA PRO A 24 -3.24 -36.13 13.84
C PRO A 24 -2.66 -34.73 14.13
N ALA A 25 -1.83 -34.25 13.22
CA ALA A 25 -1.34 -32.88 13.28
C ALA A 25 -2.56 -31.95 13.39
N PRO A 26 -2.53 -30.95 14.26
CA PRO A 26 -3.62 -29.99 14.33
C PRO A 26 -3.79 -29.38 12.93
N SER A 27 -4.90 -29.69 12.30
CA SER A 27 -5.32 -29.03 11.08
C SER A 27 -5.58 -27.56 11.46
N TYR A 28 -4.59 -26.71 11.24
CA TYR A 28 -4.84 -25.28 11.17
C TYR A 28 -5.86 -25.07 10.05
N SER A 29 -7.09 -24.97 10.42
CA SER A 29 -8.15 -24.46 9.57
C SER A 29 -7.63 -23.10 9.10
N ALA A 30 -7.30 -23.04 7.81
CA ALA A 30 -7.04 -21.76 7.15
C ALA A 30 -8.30 -20.93 7.37
N GLY A 31 -8.30 -20.13 8.43
CA GLY A 31 -9.36 -19.17 8.70
C GLY A 31 -9.59 -18.40 7.41
N ALA A 32 -10.84 -18.23 7.05
CA ALA A 32 -11.28 -17.50 5.87
C ALA A 32 -10.29 -16.40 5.58
N THR A 33 -9.70 -16.42 4.39
CA THR A 33 -8.68 -15.44 3.98
C THR A 33 -9.41 -14.09 3.87
N GLU A 34 -9.58 -13.43 5.02
CA GLU A 34 -10.11 -12.07 5.03
C GLU A 34 -9.20 -11.22 4.14
N ALA A 35 -9.83 -10.49 3.24
CA ALA A 35 -9.13 -9.67 2.28
C ALA A 35 -8.18 -8.70 3.01
N ARG A 36 -6.89 -8.82 2.76
CA ARG A 36 -5.87 -7.94 3.34
C ARG A 36 -6.14 -6.50 2.94
N GLN A 37 -6.01 -5.60 3.90
CA GLN A 37 -6.14 -4.17 3.68
C GLN A 37 -4.74 -3.60 3.41
N ILE A 38 -4.39 -3.44 2.13
CA ILE A 38 -3.06 -2.97 1.71
C ILE A 38 -3.18 -1.52 1.23
N ARG A 39 -2.55 -0.60 1.94
CA ARG A 39 -2.36 0.77 1.49
C ARG A 39 -1.15 0.83 0.57
N ARG A 40 -1.30 1.44 -0.61
CA ARG A 40 -0.22 1.61 -1.59
C ARG A 40 0.04 3.07 -1.86
N THR A 41 1.33 3.42 -1.94
CA THR A 41 1.77 4.75 -2.36
C THR A 41 2.86 4.59 -3.41
N GLY A 42 2.82 5.43 -4.45
CA GLY A 42 3.81 5.50 -5.50
C GLY A 42 4.46 6.88 -5.52
N SER A 43 5.75 6.95 -5.77
CA SER A 43 6.45 8.17 -6.11
C SER A 43 7.30 7.95 -7.35
N MET A 44 7.30 8.93 -8.26
CA MET A 44 8.08 8.89 -9.47
C MET A 44 8.63 10.28 -9.77
N THR A 45 9.93 10.35 -10.01
CA THR A 45 10.61 11.54 -10.53
C THR A 45 11.17 11.20 -11.90
N MET A 46 10.92 12.04 -12.89
CA MET A 46 11.40 11.86 -14.25
C MET A 46 11.93 13.16 -14.83
N LYS A 47 12.75 13.06 -15.87
CA LYS A 47 13.25 14.20 -16.63
C LYS A 47 12.64 14.24 -18.01
N SER A 48 12.19 15.43 -18.43
CA SER A 48 11.67 15.67 -19.77
C SER A 48 12.24 16.95 -20.40
N ARG A 49 12.25 17.01 -21.72
CA ARG A 49 12.63 18.20 -22.49
C ARG A 49 11.49 19.22 -22.57
N SER A 50 10.24 18.73 -22.62
CA SER A 50 9.03 19.55 -22.70
C SER A 50 8.14 19.26 -21.50
N LEU A 51 8.21 20.13 -20.47
CA LEU A 51 7.39 19.97 -19.25
C LEU A 51 5.90 20.02 -19.55
N LYS A 52 5.48 20.99 -20.40
CA LYS A 52 4.07 21.14 -20.74
C LYS A 52 3.48 19.91 -21.40
N GLU A 53 4.13 19.40 -22.45
CA GLU A 53 3.68 18.22 -23.16
C GLU A 53 3.66 16.98 -22.25
N SER A 54 4.73 16.78 -21.47
CA SER A 54 4.83 15.63 -20.55
C SER A 54 3.81 15.71 -19.42
N SER A 55 3.51 16.89 -18.89
CA SER A 55 2.47 17.06 -17.86
C SER A 55 1.07 16.75 -18.42
N GLU A 56 0.74 17.28 -19.61
CA GLU A 56 -0.55 17.02 -20.26
C GLU A 56 -0.73 15.53 -20.59
N ARG A 57 0.29 14.87 -21.13
CA ARG A 57 0.26 13.44 -21.41
C ARG A 57 0.14 12.60 -20.14
N SER A 58 0.84 12.97 -19.06
CA SER A 58 0.76 12.28 -17.77
C SER A 58 -0.64 12.41 -17.16
N ILE A 59 -1.24 13.59 -17.20
CA ILE A 59 -2.60 13.81 -16.71
C ILE A 59 -3.61 13.00 -17.54
N ALA A 60 -3.50 13.04 -18.86
CA ALA A 60 -4.39 12.28 -19.76
C ALA A 60 -4.30 10.77 -19.52
N LEU A 61 -3.09 10.23 -19.37
CA LEU A 61 -2.85 8.83 -19.08
C LEU A 61 -3.45 8.42 -17.73
N ILE A 62 -3.22 9.19 -16.68
CA ILE A 62 -3.74 8.87 -15.35
C ILE A 62 -5.26 8.95 -15.33
N THR A 63 -5.84 9.92 -16.05
CA THR A 63 -7.30 10.07 -16.15
C THR A 63 -7.94 8.91 -16.91
N SER A 64 -7.30 8.37 -17.96
CA SER A 64 -7.78 7.20 -18.68
C SER A 64 -7.87 5.95 -17.81
N HIS A 65 -7.03 5.85 -16.78
CA HIS A 65 -7.05 4.80 -15.75
C HIS A 65 -7.94 5.13 -14.55
N GLN A 66 -8.91 6.04 -14.70
CA GLN A 66 -9.82 6.48 -13.63
C GLN A 66 -9.10 7.16 -12.44
N GLY A 67 -7.91 7.70 -12.68
CA GLY A 67 -7.19 8.50 -11.71
C GLY A 67 -7.78 9.91 -11.61
N ILE A 68 -7.66 10.51 -10.44
CA ILE A 68 -8.12 11.86 -10.13
C ILE A 68 -6.92 12.72 -9.75
N VAL A 69 -6.81 13.89 -10.35
CA VAL A 69 -5.82 14.90 -9.95
C VAL A 69 -6.25 15.48 -8.60
N HIS A 70 -5.42 15.33 -7.59
CA HIS A 70 -5.64 15.92 -6.27
C HIS A 70 -5.02 17.31 -6.15
N ASN A 71 -3.80 17.44 -6.62
CA ASN A 71 -3.07 18.70 -6.68
C ASN A 71 -2.10 18.64 -7.86
N SER A 72 -1.86 19.79 -8.51
CA SER A 72 -0.84 19.94 -9.54
C SER A 72 -0.28 21.36 -9.56
N SER A 73 1.02 21.47 -9.81
CA SER A 73 1.74 22.71 -9.99
C SER A 73 2.68 22.58 -11.18
N LEU A 74 2.70 23.57 -12.05
CA LEU A 74 3.59 23.64 -13.19
C LEU A 74 4.38 24.94 -13.09
N THR A 75 5.70 24.83 -13.04
CA THR A 75 6.64 25.96 -13.09
C THR A 75 7.45 25.92 -14.39
N GLU A 76 8.39 26.83 -14.56
CA GLU A 76 9.30 26.80 -15.72
C GLU A 76 10.33 25.66 -15.63
N GLU A 77 10.63 25.18 -14.43
CA GLU A 77 11.70 24.21 -14.17
C GLU A 77 11.18 22.81 -13.85
N ASP A 78 9.98 22.70 -13.26
CA ASP A 78 9.38 21.45 -12.81
C ASP A 78 7.86 21.41 -12.95
N PHE A 79 7.34 20.21 -13.02
CA PHE A 79 5.93 19.91 -12.82
C PHE A 79 5.82 18.92 -11.66
N SER A 80 5.00 19.26 -10.67
CA SER A 80 4.68 18.38 -9.54
C SER A 80 3.19 18.14 -9.45
N ALA A 81 2.79 16.90 -9.26
CA ALA A 81 1.38 16.55 -9.11
C ALA A 81 1.18 15.35 -8.19
N THR A 82 0.06 15.38 -7.48
CA THR A 82 -0.40 14.25 -6.66
C THR A 82 -1.73 13.75 -7.22
N PHE A 83 -1.79 12.46 -7.46
CA PHE A 83 -2.95 11.78 -8.02
C PHE A 83 -3.50 10.74 -7.05
N ARG A 84 -4.81 10.53 -7.13
CA ARG A 84 -5.49 9.40 -6.51
C ARG A 84 -5.89 8.42 -7.60
N VAL A 85 -5.35 7.20 -7.55
CA VAL A 85 -5.56 6.18 -8.59
C VAL A 85 -6.07 4.89 -7.94
N PRO A 86 -6.91 4.09 -8.62
CA PRO A 86 -7.29 2.78 -8.14
C PRO A 86 -6.05 1.94 -7.78
N SER A 87 -6.07 1.28 -6.63
CA SER A 87 -4.88 0.57 -6.12
C SER A 87 -4.39 -0.54 -7.06
N SER A 88 -5.27 -1.11 -7.87
CA SER A 88 -4.95 -2.09 -8.93
C SER A 88 -4.20 -1.47 -10.10
N SER A 89 -4.47 -0.19 -10.41
CA SER A 89 -3.93 0.51 -11.59
C SER A 89 -2.59 1.20 -11.32
N LEU A 90 -2.15 1.29 -10.05
CA LEU A 90 -0.92 2.01 -9.70
C LEU A 90 0.31 1.50 -10.47
N LYS A 91 0.52 0.17 -10.50
CA LYS A 91 1.69 -0.42 -11.19
C LYS A 91 1.64 -0.22 -12.71
N PRO A 92 0.53 -0.52 -13.41
CA PRO A 92 0.39 -0.21 -14.84
C PRO A 92 0.66 1.25 -15.17
N ILE A 93 0.01 2.18 -14.45
CA ILE A 93 0.20 3.62 -14.65
C ILE A 93 1.68 4.02 -14.52
N MET A 94 2.37 3.53 -13.48
CA MET A 94 3.78 3.86 -13.29
C MET A 94 4.69 3.29 -14.40
N ALA A 95 4.34 2.14 -14.98
CA ALA A 95 5.06 1.60 -16.12
C ALA A 95 4.87 2.46 -17.38
N GLU A 96 3.63 2.84 -17.69
CA GLU A 96 3.29 3.66 -18.86
C GLU A 96 3.82 5.10 -18.72
N LEU A 97 3.83 5.69 -17.52
CA LEU A 97 4.46 6.98 -17.26
C LEU A 97 5.97 6.98 -17.59
N GLY A 98 6.62 5.83 -17.42
CA GLY A 98 8.03 5.66 -17.76
C GLY A 98 8.34 5.83 -19.25
N GLU A 99 7.35 5.75 -20.14
CA GLU A 99 7.49 5.99 -21.57
C GLU A 99 7.43 7.47 -21.94
N ILE A 100 6.92 8.33 -21.04
CA ILE A 100 6.77 9.77 -21.28
C ILE A 100 8.08 10.53 -21.05
N GLY A 101 8.93 10.04 -20.14
CA GLY A 101 10.18 10.73 -19.79
C GLY A 101 11.23 9.77 -19.23
N LYS A 102 12.45 10.28 -19.03
CA LYS A 102 13.53 9.49 -18.44
C LYS A 102 13.32 9.40 -16.91
N ILE A 103 13.00 8.22 -16.41
CA ILE A 103 12.86 7.96 -14.98
C ILE A 103 14.21 8.19 -14.29
N THR A 104 14.22 8.98 -13.23
CA THR A 104 15.37 9.20 -12.33
C THR A 104 15.18 8.52 -11.00
N HIS A 105 13.94 8.50 -10.51
CA HIS A 105 13.59 7.81 -9.27
C HIS A 105 12.18 7.20 -9.38
N GLN A 106 12.01 5.98 -8.88
CA GLN A 106 10.71 5.31 -8.82
C GLN A 106 10.63 4.48 -7.54
N ARG A 107 9.54 4.63 -6.80
CA ARG A 107 9.30 3.86 -5.58
C ARG A 107 7.83 3.51 -5.45
N ILE A 108 7.55 2.28 -5.03
CA ILE A 108 6.22 1.83 -4.59
C ILE A 108 6.36 1.31 -3.17
N SER A 109 5.59 1.89 -2.24
CA SER A 109 5.45 1.39 -0.87
C SER A 109 4.11 0.69 -0.71
N GLN A 110 4.10 -0.40 0.07
CA GLN A 110 2.91 -1.17 0.40
C GLN A 110 2.91 -1.42 1.91
N ASP A 111 1.87 -0.94 2.57
CA ASP A 111 1.70 -1.08 4.01
C ASP A 111 0.48 -1.97 4.27
N ASP A 112 0.67 -3.05 5.00
CA ASP A 112 -0.44 -3.89 5.47
C ASP A 112 -1.09 -3.24 6.69
N VAL A 113 -2.26 -2.66 6.50
CA VAL A 113 -3.04 -1.99 7.54
C VAL A 113 -4.21 -2.84 8.03
N THR A 114 -4.18 -4.15 7.79
CA THR A 114 -5.27 -5.08 8.15
C THR A 114 -5.53 -5.09 9.66
N ALA A 115 -4.47 -5.19 10.47
CA ALA A 115 -4.59 -5.16 11.92
C ALA A 115 -5.18 -3.82 12.39
N GLN A 116 -4.61 -2.69 11.93
CA GLN A 116 -5.10 -1.36 12.25
C GLN A 116 -6.58 -1.19 11.88
N TYR A 117 -6.99 -1.66 10.71
CA TYR A 117 -8.39 -1.59 10.26
C TYR A 117 -9.32 -2.38 11.18
N ARG A 118 -8.93 -3.58 11.58
CA ARG A 118 -9.71 -4.43 12.50
C ARG A 118 -9.84 -3.83 13.89
N ASP A 119 -8.73 -3.32 14.42
CA ASP A 119 -8.70 -2.69 15.76
C ASP A 119 -9.65 -1.49 15.78
N MET A 120 -9.58 -0.61 14.80
CA MET A 120 -10.49 0.53 14.68
C MET A 120 -11.96 0.10 14.51
N GLN A 121 -12.24 -0.98 13.77
CA GLN A 121 -13.60 -1.52 13.67
C GLN A 121 -14.11 -2.08 15.01
N ALA A 122 -13.26 -2.79 15.75
CA ALA A 122 -13.61 -3.32 17.06
C ALA A 122 -13.88 -2.20 18.05
N GLU A 123 -13.03 -1.17 18.09
CA GLU A 123 -13.19 0.01 18.91
C GLU A 123 -14.48 0.76 18.57
N LEU A 124 -14.76 1.01 17.30
CA LEU A 124 -16.01 1.64 16.85
C LEU A 124 -17.24 0.86 17.34
N LYS A 125 -17.22 -0.47 17.21
CA LYS A 125 -18.30 -1.33 17.69
C LYS A 125 -18.49 -1.22 19.20
N ASN A 126 -17.40 -1.20 19.98
CA ASN A 126 -17.45 -1.07 21.43
C ASN A 126 -18.00 0.28 21.86
N LYS A 127 -17.60 1.38 21.20
CA LYS A 127 -18.11 2.73 21.45
C LYS A 127 -19.61 2.86 21.10
N ILE A 128 -20.07 2.22 20.01
CA ILE A 128 -21.50 2.15 19.68
C ILE A 128 -22.28 1.46 20.80
N ALA A 129 -21.79 0.33 21.31
CA ALA A 129 -22.43 -0.39 22.40
C ALA A 129 -22.46 0.42 23.70
N LEU A 130 -21.39 1.16 23.99
CA LEU A 130 -21.34 2.08 25.13
C LEU A 130 -22.38 3.20 25.00
N ARG A 131 -22.42 3.87 23.85
CA ARG A 131 -23.43 4.91 23.56
C ARG A 131 -24.85 4.40 23.79
N ASP A 132 -25.14 3.20 23.26
CA ASP A 132 -26.50 2.63 23.36
C ASP A 132 -26.84 2.27 24.81
N ARG A 133 -25.85 1.81 25.61
CA ARG A 133 -26.01 1.59 27.05
C ARG A 133 -26.28 2.90 27.80
N LEU A 134 -25.52 3.96 27.54
CA LEU A 134 -25.72 5.28 28.13
C LEU A 134 -27.12 5.83 27.80
N ARG A 135 -27.61 5.66 26.56
CA ARG A 135 -28.98 6.03 26.19
C ARG A 135 -30.06 5.29 26.99
N ILE A 136 -29.82 4.03 27.32
CA ILE A 136 -30.73 3.24 28.17
C ILE A 136 -30.69 3.76 29.59
N LEU A 137 -29.50 4.10 30.12
CA LEU A 137 -29.34 4.66 31.46
C LEU A 137 -29.99 6.04 31.58
N LEU A 138 -29.84 6.88 30.57
CA LEU A 138 -30.48 8.20 30.52
C LEU A 138 -32.00 8.10 30.63
N LYS A 139 -32.62 7.12 29.91
CA LYS A 139 -34.08 6.89 30.01
C LYS A 139 -34.53 6.42 31.39
N LYS A 140 -33.64 5.88 32.21
CA LYS A 140 -33.92 5.39 33.57
C LYS A 140 -33.53 6.39 34.67
N ALA A 141 -32.82 7.46 34.32
CA ALA A 141 -32.40 8.49 35.26
C ALA A 141 -33.63 9.22 35.80
N THR A 142 -33.70 9.28 37.12
CA THR A 142 -34.79 9.97 37.87
C THR A 142 -34.33 11.31 38.43
N LYS A 143 -33.03 11.47 38.65
CA LYS A 143 -32.43 12.71 39.13
C LYS A 143 -31.86 13.51 37.97
N VAL A 144 -32.05 14.83 38.01
CA VAL A 144 -31.53 15.74 36.99
C VAL A 144 -30.00 15.74 36.97
N SER A 145 -29.33 15.62 38.12
CA SER A 145 -27.88 15.52 38.20
C SER A 145 -27.33 14.34 37.42
N ASP A 146 -27.94 13.16 37.61
CA ASP A 146 -27.50 11.91 36.98
C ASP A 146 -27.76 11.98 35.45
N ALA A 147 -28.88 12.59 35.03
CA ALA A 147 -29.16 12.79 33.63
C ALA A 147 -28.13 13.71 32.94
N LEU A 148 -27.74 14.80 33.58
CA LEU A 148 -26.73 15.73 33.07
C LEU A 148 -25.34 15.07 32.94
N GLU A 149 -24.96 14.23 33.90
CA GLU A 149 -23.69 13.47 33.83
C GLU A 149 -23.71 12.49 32.67
N ILE A 150 -24.80 11.73 32.49
CA ILE A 150 -24.96 10.79 31.40
C ILE A 150 -24.99 11.53 30.04
N GLU A 151 -25.63 12.68 29.92
CA GLU A 151 -25.63 13.50 28.72
C GLU A 151 -24.24 14.00 28.34
N LYS A 152 -23.44 14.39 29.35
CA LYS A 152 -22.04 14.77 29.14
C LYS A 152 -21.22 13.60 28.53
N GLU A 153 -21.31 12.43 29.16
CA GLU A 153 -20.66 11.20 28.65
C GLU A 153 -21.14 10.82 27.25
N LEU A 154 -22.43 10.96 26.98
CA LEU A 154 -22.99 10.74 25.64
C LEU A 154 -22.37 11.67 24.60
N ALA A 155 -22.18 12.94 24.92
CA ALA A 155 -21.58 13.91 24.02
C ALA A 155 -20.10 13.58 23.75
N GLU A 156 -19.36 13.15 24.77
CA GLU A 156 -17.97 12.70 24.63
C GLU A 156 -17.88 11.46 23.75
N VAL A 157 -18.67 10.42 24.02
CA VAL A 157 -18.70 9.18 23.23
C VAL A 157 -19.14 9.45 21.81
N GLN A 158 -20.08 10.38 21.57
CA GLN A 158 -20.50 10.73 20.20
C GLN A 158 -19.36 11.39 19.41
N THR A 159 -18.60 12.27 20.05
CA THR A 159 -17.41 12.91 19.45
C THR A 159 -16.37 11.86 19.05
N GLU A 160 -16.10 10.89 19.93
CA GLU A 160 -15.15 9.80 19.65
C GLU A 160 -15.65 8.91 18.50
N LEU A 161 -16.94 8.59 18.46
CA LEU A 161 -17.57 7.82 17.37
C LEU A 161 -17.39 8.52 16.02
N ASP A 162 -17.61 9.83 15.98
CA ASP A 162 -17.47 10.62 14.75
C ASP A 162 -16.02 10.66 14.28
N GLN A 163 -15.06 10.80 15.21
CA GLN A 163 -13.62 10.73 14.91
C GLN A 163 -13.21 9.37 14.39
N LEU A 164 -13.56 8.28 15.08
CA LEU A 164 -13.24 6.91 14.68
C LEU A 164 -13.86 6.54 13.33
N SER A 165 -15.11 6.92 13.11
CA SER A 165 -15.78 6.67 11.83
C SER A 165 -15.11 7.42 10.68
N GLY A 166 -14.69 8.68 10.90
CA GLY A 166 -13.93 9.48 9.95
C GLY A 166 -12.56 8.86 9.61
N GLN A 167 -11.83 8.42 10.63
CA GLN A 167 -10.53 7.77 10.46
C GLN A 167 -10.67 6.45 9.70
N LEU A 168 -11.67 5.62 10.04
CA LEU A 168 -11.93 4.36 9.35
C LEU A 168 -12.30 4.58 7.88
N LYS A 169 -13.12 5.59 7.59
CA LYS A 169 -13.47 5.98 6.22
C LYS A 169 -12.24 6.41 5.43
N THR A 170 -11.34 7.19 6.04
CA THR A 170 -10.08 7.63 5.44
C THR A 170 -9.17 6.43 5.14
N LEU A 171 -8.99 5.53 6.12
CA LEU A 171 -8.18 4.33 5.93
C LEU A 171 -8.72 3.44 4.81
N LYS A 172 -10.04 3.22 4.76
CA LYS A 172 -10.71 2.48 3.69
C LYS A 172 -10.49 3.13 2.32
N SER A 173 -10.56 4.45 2.25
CA SER A 173 -10.26 5.20 1.02
C SER A 173 -8.80 5.05 0.59
N GLN A 174 -7.84 5.04 1.52
CA GLN A 174 -6.40 4.85 1.24
C GLN A 174 -6.07 3.44 0.76
N VAL A 175 -6.85 2.43 1.16
CA VAL A 175 -6.73 1.05 0.65
C VAL A 175 -7.30 0.93 -0.76
N ALA A 176 -8.47 1.55 -1.00
CA ALA A 176 -9.11 1.52 -2.32
C ALA A 176 -8.37 2.35 -3.37
N LEU A 177 -7.86 3.53 -2.96
CA LEU A 177 -7.19 4.49 -3.82
C LEU A 177 -5.75 4.69 -3.34
N SER A 178 -4.79 4.41 -4.21
CA SER A 178 -3.38 4.70 -4.01
C SER A 178 -3.08 6.17 -4.28
N THR A 179 -2.12 6.72 -3.55
CA THR A 179 -1.57 8.05 -3.83
C THR A 179 -0.35 7.89 -4.73
N LEU A 180 -0.33 8.60 -5.86
CA LEU A 180 0.81 8.68 -6.76
C LEU A 180 1.32 10.13 -6.77
N SER A 181 2.57 10.32 -6.32
CA SER A 181 3.29 11.59 -6.44
C SER A 181 4.18 11.54 -7.68
N LEU A 182 3.97 12.45 -8.60
CA LEU A 182 4.73 12.57 -9.84
C LEU A 182 5.44 13.92 -9.85
N GLU A 183 6.74 13.87 -10.15
CA GLU A 183 7.59 15.02 -10.34
C GLU A 183 8.30 14.90 -11.69
N ILE A 184 8.21 15.94 -12.51
CA ILE A 184 8.87 16.01 -13.81
C ILE A 184 9.79 17.22 -13.82
N GLU A 185 11.09 16.98 -13.88
CA GLU A 185 12.12 18.02 -13.96
C GLU A 185 12.47 18.32 -15.42
N ARG A 186 12.76 19.56 -15.71
CA ARG A 186 13.27 19.94 -17.02
C ARG A 186 14.69 19.42 -17.22
N THR A 187 14.93 18.71 -18.32
CA THR A 187 16.30 18.36 -18.71
C THR A 187 17.04 19.60 -19.15
N ARG A 188 18.00 20.06 -18.36
CA ARG A 188 18.92 21.12 -18.80
C ARG A 188 19.90 20.50 -19.79
N ILE A 189 19.88 20.98 -21.03
CA ILE A 189 20.91 20.66 -22.02
C ILE A 189 22.03 21.66 -21.73
N PRO A 190 23.22 21.22 -21.31
CA PRO A 190 24.34 22.15 -21.19
C PRO A 190 24.58 22.78 -22.55
N GLY A 191 24.50 24.10 -22.61
CA GLY A 191 24.80 24.85 -23.85
C GLY A 191 26.23 24.51 -24.32
N PRO A 192 26.58 24.85 -25.57
CA PRO A 192 27.90 24.51 -26.14
C PRO A 192 29.08 25.06 -25.30
N LEU A 193 28.86 26.09 -24.47
CA LEU A 193 29.85 26.57 -23.52
C LEU A 193 29.94 25.73 -22.22
N GLY A 194 28.85 25.04 -21.80
CA GLY A 194 28.87 24.14 -20.64
C GLY A 194 29.66 22.83 -20.87
N ALA A 195 29.68 22.35 -22.13
CA ALA A 195 30.48 21.19 -22.49
C ALA A 195 31.99 21.49 -22.51
N VAL A 196 32.37 22.75 -22.64
CA VAL A 196 33.79 23.18 -22.65
C VAL A 196 34.36 23.23 -21.23
N THR A 197 33.55 23.56 -20.22
CA THR A 197 34.01 23.68 -18.81
C THR A 197 34.31 22.32 -18.20
N ASP A 198 33.57 21.25 -18.56
CA ASP A 198 33.85 19.88 -18.06
C ASP A 198 35.08 19.24 -18.73
N GLY A 199 35.43 19.68 -19.97
CA GLY A 199 36.62 19.20 -20.66
C GLY A 199 37.89 20.07 -20.43
N SER A 200 37.72 21.35 -20.08
CA SER A 200 38.86 22.27 -19.92
C SER A 200 39.60 22.11 -18.58
N GLY A 201 38.95 21.58 -17.54
CA GLY A 201 39.58 21.27 -16.25
C GLY A 201 40.73 20.25 -16.39
N TRP A 202 40.60 19.29 -17.32
CA TRP A 202 41.69 18.34 -17.62
C TRP A 202 42.81 18.98 -18.44
N LEU A 203 42.54 19.87 -19.35
CA LEU A 203 43.51 20.56 -20.19
C LEU A 203 44.30 21.59 -19.38
N ILE A 204 43.67 22.34 -18.50
CA ILE A 204 44.30 23.33 -17.64
C ILE A 204 45.22 22.64 -16.64
N ASN A 205 44.79 21.53 -16.05
CA ASN A 205 45.61 20.77 -15.09
C ASN A 205 46.86 20.14 -15.74
N LYS A 206 46.80 19.81 -17.05
CA LYS A 206 47.93 19.23 -17.79
C LYS A 206 48.95 20.29 -18.25
N LEU A 207 48.49 21.56 -18.42
CA LEU A 207 49.37 22.70 -18.79
C LEU A 207 50.16 23.22 -17.60
N PHE A 208 49.66 23.12 -16.37
CA PHE A 208 50.33 23.60 -15.17
C PHE A 208 51.32 22.59 -14.55
N TYR A 209 51.33 21.30 -14.97
CA TYR A 209 52.25 20.29 -14.48
C TYR A 209 53.46 20.01 -15.42
N LEU A 210 53.68 20.85 -16.42
CA LEU A 210 54.79 20.73 -17.38
C LEU A 210 55.81 21.91 -17.28
N ASN A 211 56.03 22.38 -16.06
CA ASN A 211 57.16 23.26 -15.81
C ASN A 211 57.91 22.88 -14.54
#